data_7f00c27c77c762040f876c3071eb980e
#
_entry.id   7f00c27c77c762040f876c3071eb980e
#
_cell.length_a   1.000
_cell.length_b   1.000
_cell.length_c   1.000
_cell.angle_alpha   90.00
_cell.angle_beta   90.00
_cell.angle_gamma   90.00
#
_symmetry.space_group_name_H-M   'P 1'
#
loop_
_entity.id
_entity.type
_entity.pdbx_description
1 polymer ?
#
loop_
_entity_poly.entity_id
_entity_poly.type
_entity_poly.pdbx_seq_one_letter_code
_entity_poly.pdbx_strand_id
1 'polypeptide(L)'
;MKKRLNIFLLAFPLCPVFQIQAQEKPNLVFIMADQWRGDALGCLGKEPVKTPCLDQLAREGVNFTNAVSSYPVSSPARGMLMTGMYPHKNKVTGNCNSANAPYGVELPQDARCWSDILKANGYQTGYIGKWHLDAPYEPY
;
A
#
# COMPACT_ATOMS: atom_id res chain seq x y z
N MET A 1 62.91 18.42 49.90
CA MET A 1 61.68 17.57 49.75
C MET A 1 60.93 17.98 48.52
N LYS A 2 61.03 17.22 47.40
CA LYS A 2 60.31 17.49 46.16
C LYS A 2 59.02 16.61 46.15
N LYS A 3 57.86 17.21 46.23
CA LYS A 3 56.57 16.52 46.10
C LYS A 3 56.32 16.20 44.58
N ARG A 4 56.22 14.90 44.27
CA ARG A 4 55.79 14.44 42.94
C ARG A 4 54.26 14.54 42.87
N LEU A 5 53.77 15.33 41.91
CA LEU A 5 52.36 15.41 41.57
C LEU A 5 52.04 14.29 40.60
N ASN A 6 51.30 13.27 41.06
CA ASN A 6 50.78 12.20 40.17
C ASN A 6 49.52 12.71 39.50
N ILE A 7 49.63 12.94 38.16
CA ILE A 7 48.47 13.23 37.31
C ILE A 7 47.86 11.92 36.87
N PHE A 8 46.71 11.57 37.43
CA PHE A 8 45.88 10.47 36.92
C PHE A 8 45.16 10.96 35.65
N LEU A 9 45.61 10.51 34.47
CA LEU A 9 44.84 10.65 33.24
C LEU A 9 43.70 9.63 33.28
N LEU A 10 42.49 10.09 33.49
CA LEU A 10 41.28 9.32 33.28
C LEU A 10 41.05 9.16 31.74
N ALA A 11 41.41 7.99 31.21
CA ALA A 11 41.04 7.61 29.86
C ALA A 11 39.55 7.30 29.84
N PHE A 12 38.74 8.25 29.34
CA PHE A 12 37.34 7.98 28.98
C PHE A 12 37.35 7.03 27.77
N PRO A 13 36.64 5.89 27.84
CA PRO A 13 36.47 5.06 26.66
C PRO A 13 35.61 5.85 25.64
N LEU A 14 36.20 6.11 24.46
CA LEU A 14 35.44 6.56 23.31
C LEU A 14 34.45 5.45 22.94
N CYS A 15 33.23 5.53 23.44
CA CYS A 15 32.14 4.72 22.92
C CYS A 15 31.94 5.08 21.44
N PRO A 16 32.02 4.12 20.50
CA PRO A 16 31.69 4.41 19.13
C PRO A 16 30.22 4.85 19.08
N VAL A 17 29.99 6.11 18.73
CA VAL A 17 28.65 6.62 18.42
C VAL A 17 28.24 5.91 17.13
N PHE A 18 27.46 4.85 17.25
CA PHE A 18 26.76 4.27 16.11
C PHE A 18 25.82 5.34 15.57
N GLN A 19 26.22 6.00 14.50
CA GLN A 19 25.31 6.82 13.72
C GLN A 19 24.25 5.86 13.12
N ILE A 20 23.09 5.81 13.74
CA ILE A 20 21.91 5.21 13.13
C ILE A 20 21.56 6.12 11.97
N GLN A 21 22.04 5.80 10.79
CA GLN A 21 21.65 6.48 9.56
C GLN A 21 20.17 6.17 9.36
N ALA A 22 19.32 7.18 9.47
CA ALA A 22 17.91 7.02 9.20
C ALA A 22 17.76 6.51 7.76
N GLN A 23 17.25 5.30 7.61
CA GLN A 23 17.00 4.72 6.30
C GLN A 23 16.00 5.60 5.57
N GLU A 24 16.36 6.10 4.38
CA GLU A 24 15.44 6.86 3.56
C GLU A 24 14.19 6.03 3.29
N LYS A 25 13.03 6.65 3.45
CA LYS A 25 11.75 5.97 3.22
C LYS A 25 11.63 5.60 1.75
N PRO A 26 11.34 4.33 1.41
CA PRO A 26 11.21 3.91 0.02
C PRO A 26 9.99 4.58 -0.63
N ASN A 27 10.08 4.86 -1.93
CA ASN A 27 8.90 5.20 -2.71
C ASN A 27 8.00 3.96 -2.85
N LEU A 28 6.69 4.16 -2.75
CA LEU A 28 5.69 3.10 -2.87
C LEU A 28 4.87 3.34 -4.14
N VAL A 29 4.89 2.39 -5.05
CA VAL A 29 4.07 2.40 -6.27
C VAL A 29 3.14 1.20 -6.22
N PHE A 30 1.83 1.46 -6.13
CA PHE A 30 0.81 0.43 -6.20
C PHE A 30 0.13 0.46 -7.58
N ILE A 31 0.22 -0.63 -8.32
CA ILE A 31 -0.36 -0.77 -9.65
C ILE A 31 -1.43 -1.86 -9.60
N MET A 32 -2.66 -1.53 -9.99
CA MET A 32 -3.76 -2.46 -10.04
C MET A 32 -4.40 -2.44 -11.43
N ALA A 33 -4.42 -3.58 -12.08
CA ALA A 33 -5.21 -3.76 -13.29
C ALA A 33 -6.69 -3.94 -12.93
N ASP A 34 -7.59 -3.31 -13.70
CA ASP A 34 -9.02 -3.58 -13.58
C ASP A 34 -9.35 -4.88 -14.32
N GLN A 35 -10.13 -5.75 -13.73
CA GLN A 35 -10.65 -7.01 -14.31
C GLN A 35 -9.60 -7.83 -15.11
N TRP A 36 -8.41 -8.01 -14.55
CA TRP A 36 -7.36 -8.84 -15.14
C TRP A 36 -7.51 -10.30 -14.69
N ARG A 37 -7.44 -11.24 -15.64
CA ARG A 37 -7.47 -12.67 -15.31
C ARG A 37 -6.14 -13.09 -14.68
N GLY A 38 -6.21 -13.81 -13.57
CA GLY A 38 -5.02 -14.27 -12.84
C GLY A 38 -4.06 -15.12 -13.67
N ASP A 39 -4.57 -15.82 -14.69
CA ASP A 39 -3.77 -16.68 -15.58
C ASP A 39 -3.13 -15.93 -16.76
N ALA A 40 -3.49 -14.66 -16.99
CA ALA A 40 -3.04 -13.87 -18.14
C ALA A 40 -1.69 -13.17 -17.86
N LEU A 41 -0.70 -13.90 -17.40
CA LEU A 41 0.70 -13.49 -17.25
C LEU A 41 1.59 -14.45 -18.06
N GLY A 42 2.49 -13.89 -18.87
CA GLY A 42 3.39 -14.67 -19.72
C GLY A 42 4.26 -15.67 -18.94
N CYS A 43 4.75 -15.26 -17.78
CA CYS A 43 5.57 -16.11 -16.89
C CYS A 43 4.83 -17.35 -16.35
N LEU A 44 3.50 -17.38 -16.38
CA LEU A 44 2.72 -18.54 -15.96
C LEU A 44 2.55 -19.58 -17.08
N GLY A 45 2.70 -19.18 -18.34
CA GLY A 45 2.57 -20.08 -19.49
C GLY A 45 1.17 -20.68 -19.70
N LYS A 46 0.15 -20.15 -19.05
CA LYS A 46 -1.23 -20.67 -19.12
C LYS A 46 -2.05 -20.10 -20.27
N GLU A 47 -1.72 -18.89 -20.70
CA GLU A 47 -2.39 -18.20 -21.80
C GLU A 47 -1.37 -17.65 -22.82
N PRO A 48 -1.73 -17.50 -24.10
CA PRO A 48 -0.82 -17.02 -25.13
C PRO A 48 -0.63 -15.49 -25.09
N VAL A 49 -0.26 -14.98 -23.91
CA VAL A 49 -0.04 -13.55 -23.67
C VAL A 49 1.46 -13.25 -23.50
N LYS A 50 1.86 -12.05 -23.88
CA LYS A 50 3.24 -11.57 -23.71
C LYS A 50 3.24 -10.39 -22.74
N THR A 51 3.82 -10.59 -21.56
CA THR A 51 3.91 -9.57 -20.51
C THR A 51 5.35 -9.39 -20.03
N PRO A 52 6.30 -9.00 -20.92
CA PRO A 52 7.74 -9.09 -20.63
C PRO A 52 8.16 -8.29 -19.40
N CYS A 53 7.59 -7.08 -19.17
CA CYS A 53 7.90 -6.26 -18.01
C CYS A 53 7.35 -6.87 -16.71
N LEU A 54 6.12 -7.42 -16.73
CA LEU A 54 5.54 -8.10 -15.58
C LEU A 54 6.24 -9.43 -15.29
N ASP A 55 6.66 -10.13 -16.34
CA ASP A 55 7.44 -11.38 -16.23
C ASP A 55 8.81 -11.11 -15.61
N GLN A 56 9.43 -9.96 -15.95
CA GLN A 56 10.68 -9.53 -15.31
C GLN A 56 10.45 -9.19 -13.83
N LEU A 57 9.41 -8.43 -13.52
CA LEU A 57 9.05 -8.08 -12.14
C LEU A 57 8.78 -9.33 -11.30
N ALA A 58 8.09 -10.33 -11.87
CA ALA A 58 7.83 -11.61 -11.21
C ALA A 58 9.12 -12.40 -10.92
N ARG A 59 10.14 -12.28 -11.77
CA ARG A 59 11.46 -12.94 -11.56
C ARG A 59 12.32 -12.23 -10.52
N GLU A 60 12.21 -10.91 -10.44
CA GLU A 60 13.01 -10.08 -9.53
C GLU A 60 12.37 -9.90 -8.15
N GLY A 61 11.06 -10.11 -8.05
CA GLY A 61 10.27 -9.93 -6.85
C GLY A 61 9.64 -11.21 -6.32
N VAL A 62 8.48 -11.06 -5.67
CA VAL A 62 7.67 -12.16 -5.14
C VAL A 62 6.36 -12.27 -5.92
N ASN A 63 6.10 -13.45 -6.47
CA ASN A 63 4.84 -13.75 -7.15
C ASN A 63 3.92 -14.58 -6.22
N PHE A 64 2.80 -14.00 -5.80
CA PHE A 64 1.79 -14.68 -4.98
C PHE A 64 0.83 -15.48 -5.87
N THR A 65 1.08 -16.76 -6.04
CA THR A 65 0.29 -17.63 -6.93
C THR A 65 -1.12 -17.95 -6.44
N ASN A 66 -1.40 -17.77 -5.15
CA ASN A 66 -2.67 -18.08 -4.51
C ASN A 66 -3.31 -16.84 -3.84
N ALA A 67 -3.07 -15.65 -4.40
CA ALA A 67 -3.73 -14.44 -3.89
C ALA A 67 -5.21 -14.42 -4.30
N VAL A 68 -6.09 -14.12 -3.35
CA VAL A 68 -7.54 -14.06 -3.57
C VAL A 68 -8.12 -12.79 -2.98
N SER A 69 -9.18 -12.27 -3.60
CA SER A 69 -9.99 -11.20 -3.02
C SER A 69 -11.15 -11.82 -2.24
N SER A 70 -11.36 -11.36 -1.01
CA SER A 70 -12.48 -11.83 -0.17
C SER A 70 -13.85 -11.43 -0.73
N TYR A 71 -13.88 -10.40 -1.59
CA TYR A 71 -15.10 -9.97 -2.30
C TYR A 71 -14.72 -9.42 -3.67
N PRO A 72 -14.69 -10.26 -4.73
CA PRO A 72 -14.14 -9.90 -6.03
C PRO A 72 -15.15 -9.12 -6.90
N VAL A 73 -15.72 -8.05 -6.35
CA VAL A 73 -16.59 -7.08 -7.02
C VAL A 73 -15.90 -5.71 -6.94
N SER A 74 -16.03 -4.90 -7.99
CA SER A 74 -15.22 -3.69 -8.19
C SER A 74 -15.14 -2.78 -6.97
N SER A 75 -16.27 -2.19 -6.52
CA SER A 75 -16.23 -1.24 -5.40
C SER A 75 -15.91 -1.90 -4.05
N PRO A 76 -16.48 -3.06 -3.68
CA PRO A 76 -16.09 -3.73 -2.44
C PRO A 76 -14.60 -4.07 -2.37
N ALA A 77 -14.01 -4.61 -3.45
CA ALA A 77 -12.59 -4.93 -3.49
C ALA A 77 -11.72 -3.67 -3.32
N ARG A 78 -12.09 -2.56 -3.99
CA ARG A 78 -11.41 -1.27 -3.85
C ARG A 78 -11.57 -0.68 -2.47
N GLY A 79 -12.76 -0.75 -1.89
CA GLY A 79 -13.01 -0.31 -0.51
C GLY A 79 -12.17 -1.07 0.50
N MET A 80 -12.09 -2.39 0.37
CA MET A 80 -11.20 -3.22 1.21
C MET A 80 -9.73 -2.84 1.02
N LEU A 81 -9.29 -2.64 -0.23
CA LEU A 81 -7.93 -2.25 -0.54
C LEU A 81 -7.57 -0.89 0.09
N MET A 82 -8.44 0.11 -0.04
CA MET A 82 -8.16 1.46 0.47
C MET A 82 -8.18 1.54 1.98
N THR A 83 -9.07 0.80 2.64
CA THR A 83 -9.30 0.92 4.09
C THR A 83 -8.69 -0.20 4.93
N GLY A 84 -8.34 -1.33 4.32
CA GLY A 84 -7.96 -2.54 5.05
C GLY A 84 -9.13 -3.19 5.81
N MET A 85 -10.38 -2.78 5.54
CA MET A 85 -11.57 -3.26 6.24
C MET A 85 -12.50 -4.03 5.32
N TYR A 86 -13.18 -5.05 5.84
CA TYR A 86 -14.21 -5.78 5.09
C TYR A 86 -15.42 -4.89 4.73
N PRO A 87 -16.19 -5.24 3.68
CA PRO A 87 -17.29 -4.41 3.16
C PRO A 87 -18.34 -4.03 4.20
N HIS A 88 -18.71 -4.94 5.10
CA HIS A 88 -19.67 -4.65 6.18
C HIS A 88 -19.15 -3.59 7.18
N LYS A 89 -17.83 -3.40 7.26
CA LYS A 89 -17.20 -2.41 8.14
C LYS A 89 -16.98 -1.07 7.43
N ASN A 90 -16.52 -1.09 6.17
CA ASN A 90 -16.25 0.11 5.39
C ASN A 90 -17.48 0.62 4.62
N LYS A 91 -18.64 -0.04 4.72
CA LYS A 91 -19.94 0.28 4.09
C LYS A 91 -20.04 0.02 2.58
N VAL A 92 -18.96 -0.33 1.90
CA VAL A 92 -18.97 -0.62 0.45
C VAL A 92 -19.36 -2.08 0.24
N THR A 93 -20.67 -2.37 0.41
CA THR A 93 -21.22 -3.74 0.36
C THR A 93 -21.65 -4.17 -1.05
N GLY A 94 -21.58 -3.28 -2.03
CA GLY A 94 -21.89 -3.52 -3.43
C GLY A 94 -21.20 -2.50 -4.33
N ASN A 95 -21.50 -2.48 -5.62
CA ASN A 95 -20.95 -1.44 -6.49
C ASN A 95 -21.56 -0.06 -6.17
N CYS A 96 -20.68 0.92 -6.05
CA CYS A 96 -21.08 2.33 -5.91
C CYS A 96 -21.61 2.82 -7.24
N ASN A 97 -22.91 3.08 -7.30
CA ASN A 97 -23.62 3.59 -8.47
C ASN A 97 -24.92 4.26 -8.02
N SER A 98 -25.61 4.93 -8.94
CA SER A 98 -26.87 5.64 -8.67
C SER A 98 -27.97 4.74 -8.12
N ALA A 99 -28.01 3.45 -8.48
CA ALA A 99 -29.01 2.51 -7.99
C ALA A 99 -28.78 2.14 -6.51
N ASN A 100 -27.53 2.12 -6.07
CA ASN A 100 -27.15 1.76 -4.72
C ASN A 100 -26.94 2.98 -3.79
N ALA A 101 -26.82 4.18 -4.35
CA ALA A 101 -26.67 5.42 -3.58
C ALA A 101 -27.77 5.63 -2.50
N PRO A 102 -29.08 5.35 -2.75
CA PRO A 102 -30.10 5.48 -1.73
C PRO A 102 -29.92 4.54 -0.52
N TYR A 103 -29.13 3.49 -0.67
CA TYR A 103 -28.83 2.53 0.39
C TYR A 103 -27.50 2.83 1.11
N GLY A 104 -26.87 3.97 0.79
CA GLY A 104 -25.61 4.39 1.40
C GLY A 104 -24.43 3.46 1.05
N VAL A 105 -24.47 2.83 -0.14
CA VAL A 105 -23.38 1.94 -0.60
C VAL A 105 -22.29 2.80 -1.27
N GLU A 106 -21.49 3.42 -0.42
CA GLU A 106 -20.34 4.23 -0.83
C GLU A 106 -19.30 4.26 0.29
N LEU A 107 -18.09 4.67 -0.03
CA LEU A 107 -17.09 4.87 1.00
C LEU A 107 -17.39 6.16 1.77
N PRO A 108 -17.57 6.10 3.11
CA PRO A 108 -17.77 7.29 3.91
C PRO A 108 -16.64 8.31 3.70
N GLN A 109 -16.98 9.60 3.64
CA GLN A 109 -15.99 10.68 3.42
C GLN A 109 -14.94 10.78 4.53
N ASP A 110 -15.27 10.34 5.73
CA ASP A 110 -14.37 10.26 6.88
C ASP A 110 -13.63 8.92 6.99
N ALA A 111 -13.80 8.03 6.01
CA ALA A 111 -13.12 6.74 5.99
C ALA A 111 -11.61 6.91 5.90
N ARG A 112 -10.91 6.36 6.87
CA ARG A 112 -9.45 6.40 6.89
C ARG A 112 -8.86 5.39 5.92
N CYS A 113 -8.15 5.88 4.92
CA CYS A 113 -7.45 5.10 3.92
C CYS A 113 -5.95 4.93 4.27
N TRP A 114 -5.29 3.94 3.67
CA TRP A 114 -3.84 3.78 3.84
C TRP A 114 -3.04 4.97 3.31
N SER A 115 -3.58 5.72 2.33
CA SER A 115 -3.03 6.98 1.86
C SER A 115 -2.92 8.04 2.96
N ASP A 116 -3.91 8.10 3.88
CA ASP A 116 -3.89 9.04 5.01
C ASP A 116 -2.79 8.68 6.02
N ILE A 117 -2.58 7.37 6.21
CA ILE A 117 -1.50 6.86 7.05
C ILE A 117 -0.14 7.21 6.44
N LEU A 118 0.03 7.05 5.14
CA LEU A 118 1.27 7.43 4.44
C LEU A 118 1.50 8.94 4.54
N LYS A 119 0.48 9.75 4.28
CA LYS A 119 0.55 11.20 4.38
C LYS A 119 0.94 11.66 5.79
N ALA A 120 0.34 11.06 6.82
CA ALA A 120 0.68 11.33 8.21
C ALA A 120 2.14 10.96 8.56
N ASN A 121 2.74 10.05 7.79
CA ASN A 121 4.14 9.63 7.90
C ASN A 121 5.07 10.38 6.93
N GLY A 122 4.64 11.49 6.33
CA GLY A 122 5.46 12.37 5.52
C GLY A 122 5.63 11.93 4.06
N TYR A 123 4.81 11.01 3.55
CA TYR A 123 4.75 10.71 2.13
C TYR A 123 3.89 11.73 1.38
N GLN A 124 4.28 12.04 0.16
CA GLN A 124 3.38 12.65 -0.81
C GLN A 124 2.59 11.52 -1.49
N THR A 125 1.26 11.66 -1.54
CA THR A 125 0.39 10.63 -2.10
C THR A 125 -0.27 11.13 -3.38
N GLY A 126 -0.42 10.25 -4.37
CA GLY A 126 -1.14 10.51 -5.62
C GLY A 126 -2.01 9.33 -5.99
N TYR A 127 -3.12 9.57 -6.66
CA TYR A 127 -4.03 8.54 -7.17
C TYR A 127 -4.33 8.84 -8.64
N ILE A 128 -4.21 7.84 -9.50
CA ILE A 128 -4.50 7.96 -10.92
C ILE A 128 -5.32 6.74 -11.34
N GLY A 129 -6.46 6.97 -11.98
CA GLY A 129 -7.32 5.93 -12.53
C GLY A 129 -8.66 5.78 -11.82
N LYS A 130 -9.30 4.63 -12.02
CA LYS A 130 -10.65 4.34 -11.55
C LYS A 130 -10.73 4.32 -10.02
N TRP A 131 -11.54 5.21 -9.45
CA TRP A 131 -11.84 5.27 -8.02
C TRP A 131 -12.98 4.33 -7.64
N HIS A 132 -14.17 4.57 -8.16
CA HIS A 132 -15.40 3.76 -8.03
C HIS A 132 -15.79 3.46 -6.57
N LEU A 133 -15.64 4.42 -5.69
CA LEU A 133 -16.02 4.33 -4.28
C LEU A 133 -17.04 5.41 -3.87
N ASP A 134 -17.40 6.29 -4.79
CA ASP A 134 -18.50 7.23 -4.65
C ASP A 134 -19.74 6.67 -5.34
N ALA A 135 -20.91 7.02 -4.84
CA ALA A 135 -22.20 6.63 -5.41
C ALA A 135 -22.92 7.90 -5.93
N PRO A 136 -22.61 8.37 -7.15
CA PRO A 136 -23.26 9.54 -7.69
C PRO A 136 -24.75 9.27 -7.87
N TYR A 137 -25.58 10.26 -7.52
CA TYR A 137 -27.04 10.19 -7.70
C TYR A 137 -27.44 10.34 -9.17
N GLU A 138 -26.55 10.86 -10.01
CA GLU A 138 -26.77 11.00 -11.44
C GLU A 138 -25.92 9.98 -12.21
N PRO A 139 -26.45 9.40 -13.30
CA PRO A 139 -25.67 8.51 -14.16
C PRO A 139 -24.52 9.31 -14.81
N TYR A 140 -23.39 8.65 -15.01
CA TYR A 140 -22.22 9.20 -15.69
C TYR A 140 -22.55 9.64 -17.10
#